data_c49952908189d5f48fa68fb88fdf5750
#
_entry.id   c49952908189d5f48fa68fb88fdf5750
#
_cell.length_a   1.000
_cell.length_b   1.000
_cell.length_c   1.000
_cell.angle_alpha   90.00
_cell.angle_beta   90.00
_cell.angle_gamma   90.00
#
_symmetry.space_group_name_H-M   'P 1'
#
loop_
_entity.id
_entity.type
_entity.pdbx_description
1 polymer ?
#
loop_
_entity_poly.entity_id
_entity_poly.type
_entity_poly.pdbx_seq_one_letter_code
_entity_poly.pdbx_strand_id
1 'polypeptide(L)'
;MNRRTLGALLGAIGLTLPWFLYWLSTFVTDRTVEGLSTNLTVLISGLSVLGAAFLLAWAAETAERDVPRPFAIAVLAVLAVAPEYSVDALYAWNAGAFAGTARGIEAGNLAVANMTGANRILIGIGWAGIALFTIYRHGAASDPSVENRSGFLADVVTVQRDLALDIV
;
A
#
# COMPACT_ATOMS: atom_id res chain seq x y z
N MET A 1 26.30 4.79 -3.08
CA MET A 1 25.18 3.83 -3.08
C MET A 1 25.74 2.42 -3.14
N ASN A 2 25.35 1.52 -2.22
CA ASN A 2 25.87 0.15 -2.19
C ASN A 2 25.27 -0.64 -3.37
N ARG A 3 26.04 -1.62 -3.93
CA ARG A 3 25.56 -2.47 -5.04
C ARG A 3 24.25 -3.21 -4.73
N ARG A 4 24.04 -3.59 -3.47
CA ARG A 4 22.80 -4.23 -3.01
C ARG A 4 21.59 -3.28 -3.06
N THR A 5 21.78 -2.03 -2.63
CA THR A 5 20.74 -1.00 -2.68
C THR A 5 20.37 -0.63 -4.12
N LEU A 6 21.39 -0.53 -5.00
CA LEU A 6 21.15 -0.28 -6.43
C LEU A 6 20.37 -1.45 -7.07
N GLY A 7 20.74 -2.69 -6.76
CA GLY A 7 20.04 -3.86 -7.28
C GLY A 7 18.58 -3.93 -6.83
N ALA A 8 18.31 -3.61 -5.56
CA ALA A 8 16.95 -3.58 -5.03
C ALA A 8 16.11 -2.45 -5.66
N LEU A 9 16.70 -1.26 -5.86
CA LEU A 9 16.06 -0.14 -6.56
C LEU A 9 15.69 -0.50 -8.00
N LEU A 10 16.64 -1.05 -8.75
CA LEU A 10 16.41 -1.49 -10.12
C LEU A 10 15.38 -2.62 -10.20
N GLY A 11 15.37 -3.53 -9.22
CA GLY A 11 14.35 -4.56 -9.10
C GLY A 11 12.95 -4.00 -8.88
N ALA A 12 12.79 -3.03 -7.97
CA ALA A 12 11.51 -2.38 -7.73
C ALA A 12 11.01 -1.59 -8.95
N ILE A 13 11.91 -0.85 -9.64
CA ILE A 13 11.58 -0.18 -10.90
C ILE A 13 11.18 -1.20 -11.96
N GLY A 14 11.95 -2.30 -12.09
CA GLY A 14 11.66 -3.37 -13.05
C GLY A 14 10.31 -4.05 -12.82
N LEU A 15 9.85 -4.15 -11.57
CA LEU A 15 8.52 -4.66 -11.23
C LEU A 15 7.40 -3.66 -11.60
N THR A 16 7.65 -2.36 -11.43
CA THR A 16 6.65 -1.31 -11.66
C THR A 16 6.51 -0.96 -13.14
N LEU A 17 7.60 -0.98 -13.88
CA LEU A 17 7.69 -0.49 -15.25
C LEU A 17 6.74 -1.17 -16.25
N PRO A 18 6.56 -2.52 -16.27
CA PRO A 18 5.72 -3.19 -17.25
C PRO A 18 4.26 -2.71 -17.20
N TRP A 19 3.69 -2.56 -16.02
CA TRP A 19 2.32 -2.06 -15.85
C TRP A 19 2.20 -0.58 -16.21
N PHE A 20 3.19 0.23 -15.83
CA PHE A 20 3.23 1.64 -16.18
C PHE A 20 3.29 1.84 -17.69
N LEU A 21 4.14 1.10 -18.40
CA LEU A 21 4.25 1.15 -19.86
C LEU A 21 2.97 0.65 -20.55
N TYR A 22 2.34 -0.41 -20.02
CA TYR A 22 1.05 -0.90 -20.50
C TYR A 22 -0.02 0.19 -20.37
N TRP A 23 -0.16 0.80 -19.18
CA TRP A 23 -1.10 1.87 -18.93
C TRP A 23 -0.81 3.09 -19.84
N LEU A 24 0.45 3.50 -19.95
CA LEU A 24 0.85 4.61 -20.79
C LEU A 24 0.54 4.37 -22.27
N SER A 25 0.78 3.15 -22.76
CA SER A 25 0.46 2.78 -24.14
C SER A 25 -1.04 2.86 -24.42
N THR A 26 -1.90 2.40 -23.51
CA THR A 26 -3.36 2.52 -23.65
C THR A 26 -3.82 3.97 -23.62
N PHE A 27 -3.22 4.79 -22.77
CA PHE A 27 -3.55 6.22 -22.65
C PHE A 27 -3.14 7.02 -23.90
N VAL A 28 -1.94 6.74 -24.46
CA VAL A 28 -1.41 7.48 -25.63
C VAL A 28 -2.05 7.02 -26.93
N THR A 29 -2.37 5.73 -27.07
CA THR A 29 -2.89 5.20 -28.35
C THR A 29 -4.40 5.09 -28.40
N ASP A 30 -5.09 5.37 -27.28
CA ASP A 30 -6.55 5.19 -27.10
C ASP A 30 -7.02 3.78 -27.53
N ARG A 31 -6.11 2.82 -27.50
CA ARG A 31 -6.36 1.42 -27.81
C ARG A 31 -6.15 0.59 -26.57
N THR A 32 -7.14 -0.20 -26.20
CA THR A 32 -6.91 -1.32 -25.28
C THR A 32 -5.96 -2.29 -25.96
N VAL A 33 -4.82 -2.57 -25.35
CA VAL A 33 -3.89 -3.60 -25.84
C VAL A 33 -4.61 -4.94 -25.63
N GLU A 34 -5.30 -5.40 -26.65
CA GLU A 34 -5.91 -6.73 -26.69
C GLU A 34 -4.79 -7.77 -26.70
N GLY A 35 -4.78 -8.66 -25.74
CA GLY A 35 -3.86 -9.80 -25.77
C GLY A 35 -3.34 -10.31 -24.44
N LEU A 36 -3.51 -9.58 -23.33
CA LEU A 36 -3.17 -10.11 -22.02
C LEU A 36 -4.34 -10.90 -21.42
N SER A 37 -4.08 -12.14 -21.01
CA SER A 37 -5.07 -12.89 -20.24
C SER A 37 -5.33 -12.22 -18.90
N THR A 38 -6.54 -12.34 -18.36
CA THR A 38 -6.92 -11.75 -17.07
C THR A 38 -5.93 -12.13 -15.96
N ASN A 39 -5.48 -13.37 -15.92
CA ASN A 39 -4.52 -13.84 -14.92
C ASN A 39 -3.15 -13.14 -15.04
N LEU A 40 -2.70 -12.91 -16.26
CA LEU A 40 -1.42 -12.20 -16.49
C LEU A 40 -1.55 -10.72 -16.14
N THR A 41 -2.68 -10.10 -16.45
CA THR A 41 -2.99 -8.73 -16.06
C THR A 41 -2.97 -8.57 -14.54
N VAL A 42 -3.63 -9.45 -13.80
CA VAL A 42 -3.64 -9.45 -12.32
C VAL A 42 -2.24 -9.67 -11.76
N LEU A 43 -1.46 -10.58 -12.33
CA LEU A 43 -0.10 -10.85 -11.87
C LEU A 43 0.81 -9.62 -12.08
N ILE A 44 0.82 -9.04 -13.28
CA ILE A 44 1.67 -7.89 -13.61
C ILE A 44 1.27 -6.67 -12.78
N SER A 45 -0.03 -6.39 -12.63
CA SER A 45 -0.50 -5.27 -11.81
C SER A 45 -0.17 -5.47 -10.33
N GLY A 46 -0.34 -6.68 -9.79
CA GLY A 46 0.03 -7.00 -8.42
C GLY A 46 1.52 -6.83 -8.14
N LEU A 47 2.38 -7.33 -9.02
CA LEU A 47 3.83 -7.14 -8.92
C LEU A 47 4.23 -5.66 -9.04
N SER A 48 3.53 -4.91 -9.89
CA SER A 48 3.76 -3.46 -10.05
C SER A 48 3.40 -2.69 -8.78
N VAL A 49 2.30 -3.04 -8.12
CA VAL A 49 1.92 -2.46 -6.82
C VAL A 49 2.98 -2.75 -5.76
N LEU A 50 3.52 -3.97 -5.69
CA LEU A 50 4.62 -4.30 -4.79
C LEU A 50 5.87 -3.46 -5.09
N GLY A 51 6.26 -3.33 -6.35
CA GLY A 51 7.39 -2.49 -6.75
C GLY A 51 7.20 -1.03 -6.35
N ALA A 52 6.01 -0.47 -6.61
CA ALA A 52 5.66 0.89 -6.25
C ALA A 52 5.67 1.11 -4.71
N ALA A 53 5.18 0.14 -3.94
CA ALA A 53 5.21 0.19 -2.47
C ALA A 53 6.65 0.23 -1.93
N PHE A 54 7.58 -0.55 -2.49
CA PHE A 54 9.00 -0.48 -2.13
C PHE A 54 9.62 0.87 -2.49
N LEU A 55 9.32 1.41 -3.68
CA LEU A 55 9.83 2.73 -4.08
C LEU A 55 9.30 3.83 -3.16
N LEU A 56 8.02 3.77 -2.80
CA LEU A 56 7.41 4.71 -1.87
C LEU A 56 8.04 4.62 -0.47
N ALA A 57 8.25 3.42 0.05
CA ALA A 57 8.89 3.21 1.36
C ALA A 57 10.32 3.80 1.40
N TRP A 58 11.10 3.62 0.34
CA TRP A 58 12.44 4.21 0.26
C TRP A 58 12.43 5.71 0.06
N ALA A 59 11.50 6.25 -0.73
CA ALA A 59 11.32 7.69 -0.86
C ALA A 59 11.03 8.33 0.50
N ALA A 60 10.19 7.66 1.27
CA ALA A 60 9.84 8.00 2.62
C ALA A 60 11.03 8.06 3.56
N GLU A 61 11.77 6.94 3.65
CA GLU A 61 12.96 6.84 4.50
C GLU A 61 14.04 7.87 4.10
N THR A 62 14.10 8.21 2.82
CA THR A 62 15.02 9.24 2.35
C THR A 62 14.55 10.64 2.75
N ALA A 63 13.25 10.91 2.62
CA ALA A 63 12.66 12.20 2.98
C ALA A 63 12.80 12.52 4.48
N GLU A 64 12.75 11.50 5.36
CA GLU A 64 12.95 11.68 6.80
C GLU A 64 14.31 12.28 7.18
N ARG A 65 15.29 12.24 6.26
CA ARG A 65 16.63 12.82 6.50
C ARG A 65 16.67 14.32 6.25
N ASP A 66 15.80 14.82 5.38
CA ASP A 66 15.82 16.20 4.89
C ASP A 66 14.73 17.08 5.53
N VAL A 67 13.72 16.45 6.14
CA VAL A 67 12.58 17.15 6.75
C VAL A 67 12.35 16.66 8.19
N PRO A 68 11.70 17.48 9.06
CA PRO A 68 11.33 17.04 10.40
C PRO A 68 10.49 15.76 10.36
N ARG A 69 10.85 14.79 11.20
CA ARG A 69 10.21 13.46 11.23
C ARG A 69 8.68 13.50 11.30
N PRO A 70 8.02 14.37 12.10
CA PRO A 70 6.55 14.44 12.12
C PRO A 70 5.96 14.84 10.77
N PHE A 71 6.63 15.73 10.03
CA PHE A 71 6.20 16.17 8.71
C PHE A 71 6.35 15.04 7.67
N ALA A 72 7.49 14.34 7.69
CA ALA A 72 7.71 13.19 6.81
C ALA A 72 6.63 12.12 7.02
N ILE A 73 6.30 11.77 8.27
CA ILE A 73 5.26 10.79 8.61
C ILE A 73 3.88 11.27 8.11
N ALA A 74 3.53 12.54 8.27
CA ALA A 74 2.25 13.08 7.81
C ALA A 74 2.13 13.02 6.27
N VAL A 75 3.17 13.41 5.55
CA VAL A 75 3.21 13.33 4.08
C VAL A 75 3.09 11.90 3.60
N LEU A 76 3.79 10.98 4.26
CA LEU A 76 3.74 9.56 3.95
C LEU A 76 2.35 8.95 4.18
N ALA A 77 1.72 9.30 5.29
CA ALA A 77 0.36 8.85 5.59
C ALA A 77 -0.61 9.29 4.47
N VAL A 78 -0.50 10.55 4.01
CA VAL A 78 -1.30 11.05 2.89
C VAL A 78 -0.99 10.31 1.59
N LEU A 79 0.30 10.14 1.25
CA LEU A 79 0.70 9.46 0.02
C LEU A 79 0.33 7.97 0.01
N ALA A 80 0.34 7.32 1.17
CA ALA A 80 -0.05 5.92 1.29
C ALA A 80 -1.54 5.68 1.04
N VAL A 81 -2.39 6.61 1.44
CA VAL A 81 -3.86 6.47 1.29
C VAL A 81 -4.41 7.19 0.04
N ALA A 82 -3.67 8.13 -0.55
CA ALA A 82 -4.11 8.90 -1.71
C ALA A 82 -4.56 8.05 -2.91
N PRO A 83 -3.87 6.96 -3.30
CA PRO A 83 -4.32 6.10 -4.39
C PRO A 83 -5.69 5.46 -4.11
N GLU A 84 -5.91 4.97 -2.90
CA GLU A 84 -7.18 4.37 -2.48
C GLU A 84 -8.33 5.37 -2.53
N TYR A 85 -8.14 6.55 -1.93
CA TYR A 85 -9.15 7.61 -1.98
C TYR A 85 -9.41 8.13 -3.40
N SER A 86 -8.40 8.11 -4.28
CA SER A 86 -8.56 8.49 -5.69
C SER A 86 -9.48 7.52 -6.43
N VAL A 87 -9.34 6.21 -6.17
CA VAL A 87 -10.20 5.17 -6.73
C VAL A 87 -11.62 5.29 -6.18
N ASP A 88 -11.77 5.50 -4.86
CA ASP A 88 -13.08 5.70 -4.24
C ASP A 88 -13.79 6.95 -4.78
N ALA A 89 -13.07 8.06 -4.94
CA ALA A 89 -13.61 9.28 -5.53
C ALA A 89 -14.10 9.06 -6.96
N LEU A 90 -13.36 8.28 -7.77
CA LEU A 90 -13.75 7.93 -9.13
C LEU A 90 -15.03 7.07 -9.15
N TYR A 91 -15.14 6.08 -8.29
CA TYR A 91 -16.34 5.25 -8.17
C TYR A 91 -17.53 6.07 -7.66
N ALA A 92 -17.34 6.90 -6.64
CA ALA A 92 -18.39 7.77 -6.12
C ALA A 92 -18.88 8.77 -7.17
N TRP A 93 -17.95 9.36 -7.95
CA TRP A 93 -18.30 10.23 -9.07
C TRP A 93 -19.14 9.51 -10.12
N ASN A 94 -18.72 8.30 -10.54
CA ASN A 94 -19.46 7.51 -11.53
C ASN A 94 -20.84 7.10 -10.99
N ALA A 95 -20.95 6.77 -9.72
CA ALA A 95 -22.23 6.45 -9.07
C ALA A 95 -23.20 7.65 -9.15
N GLY A 96 -22.72 8.86 -8.93
CA GLY A 96 -23.51 10.08 -9.02
C GLY A 96 -23.82 10.46 -10.48
N ALA A 97 -22.82 10.44 -11.36
CA ALA A 97 -22.97 10.83 -12.78
C ALA A 97 -23.94 9.90 -13.54
N PHE A 98 -24.01 8.63 -13.17
CA PHE A 98 -24.90 7.63 -13.76
C PHE A 98 -26.01 7.16 -12.79
N ALA A 99 -26.44 8.06 -11.89
CA ALA A 99 -27.49 7.72 -10.92
C ALA A 99 -28.75 7.18 -11.60
N GLY A 100 -29.35 6.14 -10.99
CA GLY A 100 -30.55 5.49 -11.52
C GLY A 100 -30.29 4.48 -12.65
N THR A 101 -29.06 4.32 -13.09
CA THR A 101 -28.67 3.28 -14.07
C THR A 101 -27.97 2.10 -13.42
N ALA A 102 -27.94 0.94 -14.08
CA ALA A 102 -27.19 -0.23 -13.61
C ALA A 102 -25.69 0.10 -13.38
N ARG A 103 -25.09 0.91 -14.26
CA ARG A 103 -23.71 1.38 -14.14
C ARG A 103 -23.49 2.22 -12.88
N GLY A 104 -24.42 3.10 -12.54
CA GLY A 104 -24.31 3.92 -11.32
C GLY A 104 -24.42 3.10 -10.04
N ILE A 105 -25.33 2.10 -10.04
CA ILE A 105 -25.50 1.16 -8.91
C ILE A 105 -24.22 0.32 -8.73
N GLU A 106 -23.67 -0.20 -9.83
CA GLU A 106 -22.43 -0.99 -9.81
C GLU A 106 -21.25 -0.14 -9.27
N ALA A 107 -21.09 1.09 -9.76
CA ALA A 107 -20.04 1.98 -9.29
C ALA A 107 -20.18 2.29 -7.78
N GLY A 108 -21.40 2.51 -7.29
CA GLY A 108 -21.64 2.71 -5.85
C GLY A 108 -21.27 1.48 -5.02
N ASN A 109 -21.63 0.29 -5.48
CA ASN A 109 -21.26 -0.96 -4.82
C ASN A 109 -19.73 -1.16 -4.81
N LEU A 110 -19.03 -0.80 -5.90
CA LEU A 110 -17.57 -0.89 -5.98
C LEU A 110 -16.88 0.09 -5.03
N ALA A 111 -17.39 1.31 -4.85
CA ALA A 111 -16.86 2.26 -3.87
C ALA A 111 -16.94 1.67 -2.45
N VAL A 112 -18.11 1.17 -2.06
CA VAL A 112 -18.29 0.54 -0.73
C VAL A 112 -17.40 -0.70 -0.57
N ALA A 113 -17.30 -1.54 -1.61
CA ALA A 113 -16.48 -2.75 -1.59
C ALA A 113 -14.99 -2.41 -1.48
N ASN A 114 -14.50 -1.40 -2.18
CA ASN A 114 -13.11 -0.96 -2.13
C ASN A 114 -12.73 -0.47 -0.73
N MET A 115 -13.50 0.47 -0.18
CA MET A 115 -13.24 1.03 1.14
C MET A 115 -13.31 -0.02 2.26
N THR A 116 -14.31 -0.90 2.24
CA THR A 116 -14.43 -1.97 3.24
C THR A 116 -13.40 -3.07 3.05
N GLY A 117 -13.04 -3.38 1.79
CA GLY A 117 -12.05 -4.39 1.44
C GLY A 117 -10.65 -3.99 1.90
N ALA A 118 -10.22 -2.77 1.62
CA ALA A 118 -8.93 -2.23 2.04
C ALA A 118 -8.77 -2.25 3.57
N ASN A 119 -9.80 -1.82 4.31
CA ASN A 119 -9.78 -1.87 5.77
C ASN A 119 -9.68 -3.31 6.32
N ARG A 120 -10.35 -4.28 5.70
CA ARG A 120 -10.26 -5.70 6.09
C ARG A 120 -8.85 -6.26 5.83
N ILE A 121 -8.24 -5.92 4.69
CA ILE A 121 -6.88 -6.33 4.37
C ILE A 121 -5.90 -5.68 5.34
N LEU A 122 -6.03 -4.40 5.61
CA LEU A 122 -5.15 -3.68 6.51
C LEU A 122 -5.21 -4.26 7.94
N ILE A 123 -6.40 -4.44 8.50
CA ILE A 123 -6.58 -4.94 9.86
C ILE A 123 -6.28 -6.44 9.93
N GLY A 124 -6.84 -7.23 9.00
CA GLY A 124 -6.74 -8.70 9.06
C GLY A 124 -5.38 -9.22 8.66
N ILE A 125 -4.79 -8.73 7.57
CA ILE A 125 -3.52 -9.24 7.06
C ILE A 125 -2.37 -8.29 7.43
N GLY A 126 -2.55 -6.97 7.27
CA GLY A 126 -1.49 -5.99 7.50
C GLY A 126 -1.03 -5.98 8.96
N TRP A 127 -1.90 -5.59 9.86
CA TRP A 127 -1.55 -5.49 11.29
C TRP A 127 -1.25 -6.85 11.91
N ALA A 128 -2.04 -7.88 11.62
CA ALA A 128 -1.77 -9.22 12.10
C ALA A 128 -0.44 -9.78 11.56
N GLY A 129 -0.16 -9.55 10.29
CA GLY A 129 1.09 -9.96 9.65
C GLY A 129 2.31 -9.25 10.25
N ILE A 130 2.23 -7.95 10.50
CA ILE A 130 3.29 -7.18 11.17
C ILE A 130 3.52 -7.72 12.58
N ALA A 131 2.46 -7.92 13.36
CA ALA A 131 2.58 -8.45 14.73
C ALA A 131 3.23 -9.84 14.74
N LEU A 132 2.77 -10.77 13.91
CA LEU A 132 3.35 -12.11 13.80
C LEU A 132 4.80 -12.08 13.34
N PHE A 133 5.14 -11.23 12.37
CA PHE A 133 6.51 -11.07 11.88
C PHE A 133 7.43 -10.50 12.96
N THR A 134 6.96 -9.53 13.74
CA THR A 134 7.71 -8.92 14.86
C THR A 134 7.98 -9.97 15.94
N ILE A 135 6.97 -10.74 16.34
CA ILE A 135 7.12 -11.84 17.30
C ILE A 135 8.12 -12.88 16.79
N TYR A 136 8.00 -13.27 15.52
CA TYR A 136 8.92 -14.24 14.91
C TYR A 136 10.37 -13.72 14.91
N ARG A 137 10.58 -12.46 14.57
CA ARG A 137 11.91 -11.86 14.60
C ARG A 137 12.46 -11.68 16.00
N HIS A 138 11.62 -11.45 17.00
CA HIS A 138 12.04 -11.33 18.40
C HIS A 138 12.77 -12.58 18.88
N GLY A 139 12.33 -13.78 18.47
CA GLY A 139 13.02 -15.04 18.75
C GLY A 139 14.46 -15.10 18.23
N ALA A 140 14.81 -14.26 17.23
CA ALA A 140 16.15 -14.18 16.65
C ALA A 140 16.96 -12.94 17.09
N ALA A 141 16.34 -11.86 17.53
CA ALA A 141 16.97 -10.56 17.74
C ALA A 141 16.24 -9.72 18.78
N SER A 142 16.02 -10.17 20.00
CA SER A 142 15.46 -9.44 21.16
C SER A 142 14.89 -8.06 20.85
N ASP A 143 13.69 -7.98 20.28
CA ASP A 143 13.03 -6.72 19.96
C ASP A 143 12.34 -6.17 21.23
N PRO A 144 12.65 -4.93 21.66
CA PRO A 144 12.08 -4.35 22.89
C PRO A 144 10.57 -4.10 22.80
N SER A 145 9.98 -4.12 21.62
CA SER A 145 8.52 -3.96 21.42
C SER A 145 7.72 -5.23 21.73
N VAL A 146 8.39 -6.38 21.90
CA VAL A 146 7.73 -7.66 22.19
C VAL A 146 7.82 -7.97 23.68
N GLU A 147 6.67 -8.09 24.31
CA GLU A 147 6.54 -8.55 25.68
C GLU A 147 6.20 -10.04 25.68
N ASN A 148 7.14 -10.88 26.19
CA ASN A 148 6.94 -12.31 26.32
C ASN A 148 6.01 -12.61 27.49
N ARG A 149 4.91 -13.31 27.22
CA ARG A 149 3.98 -13.80 28.24
C ARG A 149 3.91 -15.31 28.20
N SER A 150 3.66 -15.95 29.32
CA SER A 150 3.47 -17.39 29.39
C SER A 150 2.13 -17.80 28.80
N GLY A 151 2.13 -18.60 27.74
CA GLY A 151 0.93 -19.15 27.12
C GLY A 151 1.05 -19.30 25.60
N PHE A 152 0.12 -20.02 25.00
CA PHE A 152 0.04 -20.15 23.54
C PHE A 152 -0.49 -18.86 22.93
N LEU A 153 0.27 -18.23 22.05
CA LEU A 153 -0.02 -16.88 21.47
C LEU A 153 -0.16 -15.76 22.52
N ALA A 154 0.62 -15.85 23.61
CA ALA A 154 0.56 -14.87 24.68
C ALA A 154 1.52 -13.68 24.48
N ASP A 155 2.46 -13.79 23.53
CA ASP A 155 3.36 -12.70 23.21
C ASP A 155 2.60 -11.50 22.62
N VAL A 156 2.89 -10.31 23.13
CA VAL A 156 2.20 -9.07 22.77
C VAL A 156 3.22 -8.09 22.16
N VAL A 157 2.86 -7.51 21.04
CA VAL A 157 3.62 -6.40 20.45
C VAL A 157 3.08 -5.09 21.00
N THR A 158 3.92 -4.36 21.71
CA THR A 158 3.59 -3.04 22.26
C THR A 158 3.94 -1.96 21.25
N VAL A 159 2.95 -1.23 20.78
CA VAL A 159 3.15 -0.06 19.93
C VAL A 159 3.53 1.13 20.83
N GLN A 160 4.75 1.63 20.71
CA GLN A 160 5.17 2.81 21.44
C GLN A 160 4.41 4.03 20.93
N ARG A 161 3.97 4.88 21.86
CA ARG A 161 3.22 6.09 21.57
C ARG A 161 4.21 7.25 21.27
N ASP A 162 5.01 7.08 20.21
CA ASP A 162 6.02 8.09 19.81
C ASP A 162 5.40 9.29 19.06
N LEU A 163 4.11 9.24 18.75
CA LEU A 163 3.35 10.33 18.14
C LEU A 163 2.38 10.93 19.15
N ALA A 164 2.88 11.40 20.29
CA ALA A 164 2.21 12.49 20.98
C ALA A 164 2.41 13.74 20.09
N LEU A 165 1.49 14.00 19.19
CA LEU A 165 1.29 15.34 18.67
C LEU A 165 0.94 16.18 19.90
N ASP A 166 1.94 16.88 20.43
CA ASP A 166 1.71 17.99 21.33
C ASP A 166 0.98 19.06 20.53
N ILE A 167 -0.35 18.92 20.49
CA ILE A 167 -1.22 19.99 20.05
C ILE A 167 -1.23 20.97 21.23
N VAL A 168 -0.32 21.95 21.17
CA VAL A 168 -0.35 23.14 22.01
C VAL A 168 -1.33 24.12 21.40
#